data_2cca686eddbdbaf25307aa5df713cfdc
#
_entry.id   2cca686eddbdbaf25307aa5df713cfdc
#
_cell.length_a   1.000
_cell.length_b   1.000
_cell.length_c   1.000
_cell.angle_alpha   90.00
_cell.angle_beta   90.00
_cell.angle_gamma   90.00
#
_symmetry.space_group_name_H-M   'P 1'
#
loop_
_entity.id
_entity.type
_entity.pdbx_description
1 polymer ?
#
loop_
_entity_poly.entity_id
_entity_poly.type
_entity_poly.pdbx_seq_one_letter_code
_entity_poly.pdbx_strand_id
1 'polypeptide(L)'
;MQYVRARRLSAAARSLAAGAPDILSLALEAGYGSHEAFTRAFRDRFQQTPESVRERRSVDGLALAGPLELRPHVNVRLDPPRVVDDDTVRVVGLAERCSFDTTITIPAQWQRFMQCYDAIPHKRDEFPIGVNFSADDDGQFQYMCGAAVHRFGERSRELLHLEIRPRQYAVFEHRGHVSTIYESYRSIWNEAMPAIGRAVADAPVIERHNRDFDPRTGEGGLTLWIPLAASSPERG
;
A
#
# COMPACT_ATOMS: atom_id res chain seq x y z
N MET A 1 -2.17 3.28 0.23
CA MET A 1 -2.73 4.11 1.32
C MET A 1 -4.25 4.17 1.28
N GLN A 2 -4.88 4.14 0.14
CA GLN A 2 -6.31 4.35 0.02
C GLN A 2 -7.16 3.17 0.42
N TYR A 3 -6.76 1.94 0.16
CA TYR A 3 -7.47 0.77 0.70
C TYR A 3 -7.57 0.87 2.23
N VAL A 4 -6.47 1.28 2.89
CA VAL A 4 -6.48 1.52 4.35
C VAL A 4 -7.44 2.66 4.71
N ARG A 5 -7.43 3.75 3.92
CA ARG A 5 -8.36 4.88 4.12
C ARG A 5 -9.80 4.48 3.82
N ALA A 6 -10.06 3.81 2.69
CA ALA A 6 -11.39 3.30 2.33
C ALA A 6 -11.90 2.30 3.37
N ARG A 7 -11.04 1.43 3.90
CA ARG A 7 -11.41 0.52 5.00
C ARG A 7 -11.69 1.24 6.31
N ARG A 8 -10.86 2.25 6.67
CA ARG A 8 -11.11 3.07 7.87
C ARG A 8 -12.43 3.83 7.77
N LEU A 9 -12.71 4.43 6.62
CA LEU A 9 -14.02 5.07 6.36
C LEU A 9 -15.17 4.06 6.39
N SER A 10 -14.98 2.85 5.86
CA SER A 10 -16.01 1.80 5.89
C SER A 10 -16.22 1.22 7.28
N ALA A 11 -15.17 1.08 8.08
CA ALA A 11 -15.28 0.73 9.50
C ALA A 11 -16.03 1.83 10.27
N ALA A 12 -15.66 3.09 10.04
CA ALA A 12 -16.34 4.24 10.62
C ALA A 12 -17.84 4.28 10.22
N ALA A 13 -18.18 4.00 8.96
CA ALA A 13 -19.57 3.93 8.50
C ALA A 13 -20.38 2.85 9.24
N ARG A 14 -19.78 1.68 9.49
CA ARG A 14 -20.42 0.61 10.29
C ARG A 14 -20.60 1.02 11.74
N SER A 15 -19.60 1.66 12.35
CA SER A 15 -19.68 2.19 13.73
C SER A 15 -20.77 3.27 13.85
N LEU A 16 -20.90 4.16 12.86
CA LEU A 16 -21.96 5.16 12.81
C LEU A 16 -23.35 4.50 12.72
N ALA A 17 -23.52 3.53 11.84
CA ALA A 17 -24.78 2.78 11.72
C ALA A 17 -25.11 2.00 12.99
N ALA A 18 -24.11 1.52 13.72
CA ALA A 18 -24.27 0.90 15.03
C ALA A 18 -24.58 1.90 16.17
N GLY A 19 -24.56 3.21 15.86
CA GLY A 19 -24.92 4.26 16.82
C GLY A 19 -23.74 4.84 17.59
N ALA A 20 -22.56 4.92 16.99
CA ALA A 20 -21.40 5.58 17.62
C ALA A 20 -21.78 6.96 18.18
N PRO A 21 -21.47 7.25 19.45
CA PRO A 21 -21.99 8.44 20.12
C PRO A 21 -21.30 9.73 19.66
N ASP A 22 -20.01 9.65 19.28
CA ASP A 22 -19.20 10.81 18.95
C ASP A 22 -18.48 10.62 17.59
N ILE A 23 -18.78 11.54 16.66
CA ILE A 23 -18.20 11.53 15.32
C ILE A 23 -16.75 12.03 15.35
N LEU A 24 -16.39 12.95 16.26
CA LEU A 24 -15.01 13.45 16.37
C LEU A 24 -14.06 12.35 16.84
N SER A 25 -14.42 11.61 17.87
CA SER A 25 -13.65 10.45 18.35
C SER A 25 -13.45 9.43 17.23
N LEU A 26 -14.53 9.13 16.50
CA LEU A 26 -14.47 8.21 15.37
C LEU A 26 -13.59 8.72 14.23
N ALA A 27 -13.58 10.03 13.97
CA ALA A 27 -12.71 10.67 12.99
C ALA A 27 -11.22 10.51 13.37
N LEU A 28 -10.88 10.71 14.65
CA LEU A 28 -9.53 10.53 15.17
C LEU A 28 -9.09 9.07 15.10
N GLU A 29 -9.94 8.12 15.47
CA GLU A 29 -9.69 6.68 15.32
C GLU A 29 -9.48 6.28 13.86
N ALA A 30 -10.22 6.89 12.94
CA ALA A 30 -10.04 6.71 11.50
C ALA A 30 -8.78 7.40 10.95
N GLY A 31 -8.02 8.12 11.80
CA GLY A 31 -6.76 8.76 11.46
C GLY A 31 -6.88 10.13 10.81
N TYR A 32 -8.01 10.83 11.02
CA TYR A 32 -8.21 12.21 10.55
C TYR A 32 -7.92 13.20 11.67
N GLY A 33 -7.28 14.31 11.31
CA GLY A 33 -6.89 15.35 12.28
C GLY A 33 -8.05 16.26 12.74
N SER A 34 -9.23 16.20 12.09
CA SER A 34 -10.40 16.98 12.46
C SER A 34 -11.70 16.36 11.95
N HIS A 35 -12.83 16.76 12.56
CA HIS A 35 -14.18 16.38 12.13
C HIS A 35 -14.46 16.82 10.68
N GLU A 36 -14.01 18.02 10.27
CA GLU A 36 -14.26 18.56 8.94
C GLU A 36 -13.49 17.76 7.87
N ALA A 37 -12.24 17.39 8.14
CA ALA A 37 -11.42 16.56 7.25
C ALA A 37 -12.04 15.17 7.07
N PHE A 38 -12.52 14.58 8.15
CA PHE A 38 -13.24 13.30 8.12
C PHE A 38 -14.54 13.41 7.34
N THR A 39 -15.40 14.41 7.64
CA THR A 39 -16.69 14.61 6.99
C THR A 39 -16.54 14.82 5.49
N ARG A 40 -15.52 15.58 5.07
CA ARG A 40 -15.20 15.77 3.65
C ARG A 40 -14.83 14.44 2.99
N ALA A 41 -13.88 13.73 3.57
CA ALA A 41 -13.44 12.43 3.04
C ALA A 41 -14.56 11.38 3.02
N PHE A 42 -15.43 11.40 4.01
CA PHE A 42 -16.58 10.50 4.12
C PHE A 42 -17.63 10.82 3.04
N ARG A 43 -17.93 12.12 2.83
CA ARG A 43 -18.84 12.57 1.77
C ARG A 43 -18.28 12.27 0.38
N ASP A 44 -16.99 12.52 0.15
CA ASP A 44 -16.35 12.22 -1.12
C ASP A 44 -16.44 10.73 -1.45
N ARG A 45 -16.29 9.87 -0.44
CA ARG A 45 -16.34 8.41 -0.61
C ARG A 45 -17.74 7.83 -0.75
N PHE A 46 -18.68 8.29 0.06
CA PHE A 46 -20.02 7.66 0.18
C PHE A 46 -21.14 8.51 -0.36
N GLN A 47 -20.88 9.75 -0.81
CA GLN A 47 -21.87 10.72 -1.24
C GLN A 47 -22.93 11.02 -0.15
N GLN A 48 -22.58 10.75 1.10
CA GLN A 48 -23.42 10.93 2.30
C GLN A 48 -22.57 11.49 3.43
N THR A 49 -23.23 12.12 4.43
CA THR A 49 -22.52 12.62 5.60
C THR A 49 -22.46 11.57 6.72
N PRO A 50 -21.47 11.64 7.62
CA PRO A 50 -21.42 10.77 8.81
C PRO A 50 -22.71 10.84 9.65
N GLU A 51 -23.25 12.05 9.82
CA GLU A 51 -24.49 12.30 10.58
C GLU A 51 -25.68 11.55 9.96
N SER A 52 -25.85 11.62 8.63
CA SER A 52 -26.95 10.96 7.94
C SER A 52 -26.93 9.45 8.07
N VAL A 53 -25.70 8.85 8.03
CA VAL A 53 -25.51 7.41 8.22
C VAL A 53 -25.85 7.01 9.66
N ARG A 54 -25.43 7.80 10.64
CA ARG A 54 -25.72 7.57 12.06
C ARG A 54 -27.22 7.66 12.35
N GLU A 55 -27.93 8.68 11.81
CA GLU A 55 -29.37 8.86 11.97
C GLU A 55 -30.16 7.71 11.34
N ARG A 56 -29.76 7.30 10.13
CA ARG A 56 -30.44 6.22 9.40
C ARG A 56 -30.15 4.84 10.01
N ARG A 57 -29.10 4.70 10.81
CA ARG A 57 -28.62 3.43 11.41
C ARG A 57 -28.49 2.29 10.39
N SER A 58 -28.14 2.63 9.17
CA SER A 58 -27.91 1.66 8.09
C SER A 58 -26.77 2.09 7.20
N VAL A 59 -26.03 1.10 6.72
CA VAL A 59 -24.97 1.24 5.70
C VAL A 59 -25.48 0.88 4.31
N ASP A 60 -26.77 0.59 4.15
CA ASP A 60 -27.35 0.21 2.86
C ASP A 60 -27.15 1.31 1.83
N GLY A 61 -26.70 0.92 0.65
CA GLY A 61 -26.40 1.83 -0.45
C GLY A 61 -25.04 2.53 -0.34
N LEU A 62 -24.22 2.27 0.71
CA LEU A 62 -22.86 2.75 0.76
C LEU A 62 -21.93 1.76 0.03
N ALA A 63 -21.08 2.29 -0.85
CA ALA A 63 -20.00 1.51 -1.49
C ALA A 63 -18.89 1.22 -0.47
N LEU A 64 -19.20 0.36 0.52
CA LEU A 64 -18.25 -0.02 1.55
C LEU A 64 -17.10 -0.81 0.93
N ALA A 65 -15.86 -0.48 1.30
CA ALA A 65 -14.76 -1.38 1.11
C ALA A 65 -14.99 -2.57 2.05
N GLY A 66 -15.45 -3.69 1.48
CA GLY A 66 -15.62 -4.94 2.19
C GLY A 66 -14.27 -5.45 2.72
N PRO A 67 -14.28 -6.43 3.65
CA PRO A 67 -13.12 -7.30 3.74
C PRO A 67 -12.90 -7.82 2.32
N LEU A 68 -11.65 -7.86 1.88
CA LEU A 68 -11.32 -8.52 0.62
C LEU A 68 -11.73 -9.99 0.75
N GLU A 69 -12.95 -10.31 0.33
CA GLU A 69 -13.43 -11.67 0.20
C GLU A 69 -12.81 -12.28 -1.05
N LEU A 70 -11.64 -12.85 -0.89
CA LEU A 70 -10.98 -13.63 -1.93
C LEU A 70 -10.53 -14.94 -1.34
N ARG A 71 -11.18 -16.02 -1.78
CA ARG A 71 -10.83 -17.45 -1.62
C ARG A 71 -10.62 -17.93 -0.16
N PRO A 72 -10.74 -19.24 0.13
CA PRO A 72 -10.56 -19.76 1.50
C PRO A 72 -9.23 -19.29 2.06
N HIS A 73 -9.29 -18.62 3.21
CA HIS A 73 -8.22 -17.88 3.84
C HIS A 73 -7.05 -18.81 4.22
N VAL A 74 -5.95 -18.70 3.52
CA VAL A 74 -4.67 -19.11 4.08
C VAL A 74 -4.19 -17.92 4.91
N ASN A 75 -4.31 -17.98 6.24
CA ASN A 75 -3.66 -17.01 7.11
C ASN A 75 -2.15 -17.20 6.98
N VAL A 76 -1.51 -16.33 6.20
CA VAL A 76 -0.05 -16.27 6.16
C VAL A 76 0.39 -15.60 7.47
N ARG A 77 0.95 -16.39 8.36
CA ARG A 77 1.57 -15.87 9.57
C ARG A 77 2.88 -15.20 9.18
N LEU A 78 2.91 -13.89 9.30
CA LEU A 78 4.13 -13.11 9.07
C LEU A 78 5.01 -13.11 10.34
N ASP A 79 6.31 -13.18 10.14
CA ASP A 79 7.26 -12.88 11.21
C ASP A 79 7.14 -11.39 11.60
N PRO A 80 7.50 -11.03 12.85
CA PRO A 80 7.55 -9.62 13.25
C PRO A 80 8.43 -8.81 12.30
N PRO A 81 8.00 -7.60 11.88
CA PRO A 81 8.79 -6.81 10.95
C PRO A 81 10.05 -6.25 11.58
N ARG A 82 11.06 -6.01 10.75
CA ARG A 82 12.20 -5.18 11.11
C ARG A 82 11.88 -3.72 10.79
N VAL A 83 12.25 -2.80 11.67
CA VAL A 83 12.20 -1.36 11.36
C VAL A 83 13.58 -0.96 10.83
N VAL A 84 13.60 -0.39 9.62
CA VAL A 84 14.82 -0.05 8.89
C VAL A 84 14.74 1.37 8.39
N ASP A 85 15.81 2.15 8.57
CA ASP A 85 16.01 3.41 7.87
C ASP A 85 16.51 3.12 6.46
N ASP A 86 15.88 3.68 5.45
CA ASP A 86 16.34 3.60 4.06
C ASP A 86 16.67 5.00 3.53
N ASP A 87 17.77 5.09 2.81
CA ASP A 87 18.21 6.30 2.13
C ASP A 87 17.34 6.62 0.90
N THR A 88 17.70 7.67 0.19
CA THR A 88 17.06 7.99 -1.10
C THR A 88 17.17 6.80 -2.05
N VAL A 89 16.02 6.32 -2.51
CA VAL A 89 15.93 5.29 -3.56
C VAL A 89 15.53 5.94 -4.87
N ARG A 90 16.37 5.83 -5.89
CA ARG A 90 16.05 6.24 -7.25
C ARG A 90 15.69 5.03 -8.07
N VAL A 91 14.53 5.09 -8.70
CA VAL A 91 13.98 3.96 -9.47
C VAL A 91 13.73 4.39 -10.89
N VAL A 92 14.19 3.58 -11.84
CA VAL A 92 13.87 3.70 -13.27
C VAL A 92 13.05 2.49 -13.66
N GLY A 93 11.84 2.69 -14.23
CA GLY A 93 10.98 1.55 -14.49
C GLY A 93 9.74 1.85 -15.30
N LEU A 94 9.05 0.78 -15.66
CA LEU A 94 7.77 0.80 -16.34
C LEU A 94 6.64 0.92 -15.29
N ALA A 95 5.90 2.02 -15.32
CA ALA A 95 4.78 2.27 -14.40
C ALA A 95 3.45 2.16 -15.13
N GLU A 96 2.50 1.46 -14.53
CA GLU A 96 1.13 1.33 -15.03
C GLU A 96 0.12 1.57 -13.92
N ARG A 97 -1.05 2.08 -14.32
CA ARG A 97 -2.17 2.25 -13.39
C ARG A 97 -2.85 0.91 -13.17
N CYS A 98 -2.96 0.53 -11.92
CA CYS A 98 -3.57 -0.72 -11.48
C CYS A 98 -4.68 -0.44 -10.47
N SER A 99 -5.59 -1.40 -10.33
CA SER A 99 -6.50 -1.51 -9.20
C SER A 99 -6.33 -2.89 -8.57
N PHE A 100 -6.90 -3.11 -7.39
CA PHE A 100 -6.87 -4.44 -6.77
C PHE A 100 -7.52 -5.51 -7.65
N ASP A 101 -8.50 -5.13 -8.49
CA ASP A 101 -9.17 -6.03 -9.41
C ASP A 101 -8.35 -6.31 -10.69
N THR A 102 -7.40 -5.42 -11.02
CA THR A 102 -6.58 -5.51 -12.25
C THR A 102 -5.14 -5.94 -11.98
N THR A 103 -4.78 -6.35 -10.77
CA THR A 103 -3.43 -6.86 -10.44
C THR A 103 -3.01 -8.08 -11.27
N ILE A 104 -3.94 -8.74 -11.91
CA ILE A 104 -3.67 -9.85 -12.86
C ILE A 104 -2.79 -9.42 -14.03
N THR A 105 -2.69 -8.13 -14.34
CA THR A 105 -1.84 -7.59 -15.41
C THR A 105 -0.37 -7.41 -15.01
N ILE A 106 -0.06 -7.41 -13.70
CA ILE A 106 1.29 -7.19 -13.16
C ILE A 106 2.32 -8.20 -13.71
N PRO A 107 2.06 -9.52 -13.82
CA PRO A 107 3.02 -10.44 -14.42
C PRO A 107 3.39 -10.07 -15.87
N ALA A 108 2.43 -9.63 -16.68
CA ALA A 108 2.69 -9.19 -18.05
C ALA A 108 3.51 -7.88 -18.08
N GLN A 109 3.29 -6.96 -17.14
CA GLN A 109 4.10 -5.76 -16.97
C GLN A 109 5.56 -6.11 -16.63
N TRP A 110 5.78 -7.07 -15.71
CA TRP A 110 7.10 -7.59 -15.39
C TRP A 110 7.80 -8.19 -16.61
N GLN A 111 7.10 -9.00 -17.42
CA GLN A 111 7.66 -9.57 -18.65
C GLN A 111 8.15 -8.48 -19.62
N ARG A 112 7.36 -7.42 -19.83
CA ARG A 112 7.77 -6.28 -20.67
C ARG A 112 8.97 -5.53 -20.08
N PHE A 113 8.94 -5.27 -18.77
CA PHE A 113 10.02 -4.57 -18.09
C PHE A 113 11.36 -5.34 -18.19
N MET A 114 11.34 -6.64 -18.01
CA MET A 114 12.54 -7.48 -18.08
C MET A 114 13.22 -7.45 -19.46
N GLN A 115 12.50 -7.12 -20.53
CA GLN A 115 13.11 -6.97 -21.86
C GLN A 115 14.05 -5.77 -21.96
N CYS A 116 13.87 -4.75 -21.12
CA CYS A 116 14.73 -3.56 -21.10
C CYS A 116 15.59 -3.46 -19.83
N TYR A 117 15.42 -4.37 -18.87
CA TYR A 117 16.10 -4.30 -17.57
C TYR A 117 17.64 -4.23 -17.69
N ASP A 118 18.23 -5.07 -18.55
CA ASP A 118 19.68 -5.14 -18.70
C ASP A 118 20.28 -3.86 -19.29
N ALA A 119 19.51 -3.14 -20.11
CA ALA A 119 19.92 -1.88 -20.73
C ALA A 119 19.85 -0.67 -19.78
N ILE A 120 19.27 -0.81 -18.58
CA ILE A 120 19.18 0.29 -17.61
C ILE A 120 20.56 0.55 -17.00
N PRO A 121 21.13 1.76 -17.17
CA PRO A 121 22.45 2.08 -16.65
C PRO A 121 22.41 2.37 -15.15
N HIS A 122 23.59 2.27 -14.52
CA HIS A 122 23.83 2.66 -13.11
C HIS A 122 22.96 1.93 -12.08
N LYS A 123 22.56 0.69 -12.38
CA LYS A 123 21.83 -0.15 -11.40
C LYS A 123 22.59 -0.23 -10.08
N ARG A 124 21.87 -0.03 -8.97
CA ARG A 124 22.41 -0.14 -7.61
C ARG A 124 22.34 -1.58 -7.10
N ASP A 125 21.22 -2.22 -7.37
CA ASP A 125 20.88 -3.55 -6.88
C ASP A 125 20.91 -4.56 -8.04
N GLU A 126 21.25 -5.81 -7.75
CA GLU A 126 21.28 -6.89 -8.73
C GLU A 126 19.89 -7.29 -9.21
N PHE A 127 18.88 -7.14 -8.34
CA PHE A 127 17.52 -7.54 -8.62
C PHE A 127 16.61 -6.33 -8.83
N PRO A 128 15.61 -6.48 -9.70
CA PRO A 128 14.60 -5.44 -9.88
C PRO A 128 13.69 -5.34 -8.65
N ILE A 129 12.99 -4.22 -8.52
CA ILE A 129 12.06 -3.93 -7.43
C ILE A 129 10.68 -3.58 -7.95
N GLY A 130 9.65 -3.92 -7.18
CA GLY A 130 8.29 -3.42 -7.37
C GLY A 130 8.05 -2.17 -6.52
N VAL A 131 7.31 -1.21 -7.04
CA VAL A 131 6.95 0.00 -6.28
C VAL A 131 5.48 0.34 -6.47
N ASN A 132 4.74 0.39 -5.36
CA ASN A 132 3.36 0.85 -5.33
C ASN A 132 3.31 2.29 -4.83
N PHE A 133 2.75 3.22 -5.61
CA PHE A 133 2.69 4.64 -5.28
C PHE A 133 1.45 5.33 -5.87
N SER A 134 1.22 6.58 -5.49
CA SER A 134 0.10 7.39 -5.99
C SER A 134 -1.25 6.68 -5.94
N ALA A 135 -1.51 5.98 -4.83
CA ALA A 135 -2.81 5.38 -4.63
C ALA A 135 -3.87 6.48 -4.47
N ASP A 136 -5.06 6.30 -5.10
CA ASP A 136 -6.16 7.26 -5.07
C ASP A 136 -7.38 6.75 -4.26
N ASP A 137 -8.45 7.56 -4.05
CA ASP A 137 -9.62 7.20 -3.23
C ASP A 137 -10.53 6.15 -3.89
N ASP A 138 -10.33 5.85 -5.17
CA ASP A 138 -11.07 4.85 -5.93
C ASP A 138 -10.39 3.46 -5.96
N GLY A 139 -9.33 3.28 -5.15
CA GLY A 139 -8.56 2.03 -5.08
C GLY A 139 -7.64 1.81 -6.27
N GLN A 140 -7.37 2.87 -7.06
CA GLN A 140 -6.37 2.84 -8.11
C GLN A 140 -5.00 3.19 -7.54
N PHE A 141 -3.94 2.66 -8.09
CA PHE A 141 -2.56 2.97 -7.73
C PHE A 141 -1.65 2.82 -8.95
N GLN A 142 -0.48 3.41 -8.87
CA GLN A 142 0.58 3.16 -9.84
C GLN A 142 1.41 1.98 -9.34
N TYR A 143 1.59 0.96 -10.18
CA TYR A 143 2.55 -0.10 -9.95
C TYR A 143 3.70 0.06 -10.93
N MET A 144 4.93 0.08 -10.41
CA MET A 144 6.15 0.18 -11.21
C MET A 144 6.98 -1.08 -11.04
N CYS A 145 7.30 -1.74 -12.15
CA CYS A 145 8.41 -2.66 -12.25
C CYS A 145 9.66 -1.84 -12.51
N GLY A 146 10.67 -1.87 -11.65
CA GLY A 146 11.77 -0.93 -11.72
C GLY A 146 13.13 -1.50 -11.32
N ALA A 147 14.18 -0.78 -11.69
CA ALA A 147 15.54 -0.97 -11.23
C ALA A 147 15.92 0.17 -10.29
N ALA A 148 16.44 -0.15 -9.11
CA ALA A 148 17.08 0.83 -8.26
C ALA A 148 18.40 1.26 -8.89
N VAL A 149 18.67 2.57 -8.96
CA VAL A 149 19.86 3.14 -9.61
C VAL A 149 20.59 4.11 -8.68
N HIS A 150 21.90 4.21 -8.82
CA HIS A 150 22.71 5.20 -8.09
C HIS A 150 22.40 6.64 -8.56
N ARG A 151 22.13 6.79 -9.85
CA ARG A 151 21.77 8.07 -10.47
C ARG A 151 20.91 7.80 -11.70
N PHE A 152 20.06 8.76 -12.05
CA PHE A 152 19.30 8.70 -13.27
C PHE A 152 20.22 8.86 -14.48
N GLY A 153 19.97 8.05 -15.52
CA GLY A 153 20.51 8.21 -16.86
C GLY A 153 19.66 9.16 -17.71
N GLU A 154 19.81 9.08 -19.02
CA GLU A 154 18.94 9.80 -19.95
C GLU A 154 17.48 9.31 -19.82
N ARG A 155 16.54 10.26 -19.96
CA ARG A 155 15.12 9.93 -19.90
C ARG A 155 14.72 9.17 -21.18
N SER A 156 14.16 7.99 -21.00
CA SER A 156 13.42 7.30 -22.05
C SER A 156 11.95 7.76 -22.05
N ARG A 157 11.25 7.64 -23.17
CA ARG A 157 9.81 7.94 -23.24
C ARG A 157 8.95 6.88 -22.55
N GLU A 158 9.49 5.70 -22.35
CA GLU A 158 8.76 4.53 -21.83
C GLU A 158 9.01 4.28 -20.35
N LEU A 159 10.14 4.76 -19.81
CA LEU A 159 10.52 4.51 -18.44
C LEU A 159 10.36 5.77 -17.57
N LEU A 160 9.65 5.62 -16.46
CA LEU A 160 9.49 6.65 -15.46
C LEU A 160 10.71 6.69 -14.53
N HIS A 161 11.10 7.90 -14.13
CA HIS A 161 12.08 8.16 -13.09
C HIS A 161 11.35 8.55 -11.79
N LEU A 162 11.49 7.76 -10.74
CA LEU A 162 10.89 7.99 -9.44
C LEU A 162 11.98 8.13 -8.38
N GLU A 163 11.96 9.23 -7.62
CA GLU A 163 12.80 9.40 -6.45
C GLU A 163 11.96 9.24 -5.18
N ILE A 164 12.34 8.30 -4.34
CA ILE A 164 11.72 8.00 -3.05
C ILE A 164 12.62 8.59 -1.99
N ARG A 165 12.09 9.51 -1.18
CA ARG A 165 12.84 10.21 -0.14
C ARG A 165 13.18 9.28 1.03
N PRO A 166 14.28 9.55 1.77
CA PRO A 166 14.68 8.77 2.94
C PRO A 166 13.56 8.67 3.97
N ARG A 167 13.39 7.49 4.55
CA ARG A 167 12.41 7.24 5.61
C ARG A 167 12.60 5.93 6.31
N GLN A 168 11.86 5.74 7.39
CA GLN A 168 11.74 4.46 8.05
C GLN A 168 10.69 3.57 7.37
N TYR A 169 10.98 2.28 7.33
CA TYR A 169 10.09 1.25 6.83
C TYR A 169 9.92 0.13 7.86
N ALA A 170 8.71 -0.40 7.95
CA ALA A 170 8.47 -1.72 8.52
C ALA A 170 8.65 -2.74 7.39
N VAL A 171 9.62 -3.63 7.54
CA VAL A 171 10.02 -4.61 6.52
C VAL A 171 9.51 -5.97 6.93
N PHE A 172 8.64 -6.54 6.11
CA PHE A 172 8.04 -7.87 6.27
C PHE A 172 8.62 -8.84 5.27
N GLU A 173 8.84 -10.08 5.69
CA GLU A 173 9.25 -11.18 4.80
C GLU A 173 8.01 -11.82 4.19
N HIS A 174 7.97 -11.88 2.86
CA HIS A 174 7.05 -12.74 2.13
C HIS A 174 7.80 -13.98 1.67
N ARG A 175 7.42 -15.14 2.17
CA ARG A 175 8.01 -16.44 1.83
C ARG A 175 7.10 -17.21 0.90
N GLY A 176 7.68 -17.92 -0.04
CA GLY A 176 6.96 -18.75 -1.01
C GLY A 176 6.72 -18.05 -2.35
N HIS A 177 5.75 -18.53 -3.08
CA HIS A 177 5.47 -18.11 -4.44
C HIS A 177 4.85 -16.71 -4.49
N VAL A 178 5.32 -15.86 -5.39
CA VAL A 178 4.89 -14.44 -5.51
C VAL A 178 3.39 -14.27 -5.76
N SER A 179 2.70 -15.27 -6.32
CA SER A 179 1.24 -15.20 -6.51
C SER A 179 0.44 -15.12 -5.19
N THR A 180 1.07 -15.44 -4.05
CA THR A 180 0.47 -15.37 -2.72
C THR A 180 0.83 -14.07 -1.98
N ILE A 181 1.52 -13.14 -2.62
CA ILE A 181 1.93 -11.82 -2.05
C ILE A 181 0.74 -11.05 -1.48
N TYR A 182 -0.40 -11.19 -2.13
CA TYR A 182 -1.65 -10.58 -1.71
C TYR A 182 -2.07 -10.98 -0.29
N GLU A 183 -1.89 -12.25 0.08
CA GLU A 183 -2.20 -12.74 1.42
C GLU A 183 -1.28 -12.09 2.47
N SER A 184 0.00 -11.89 2.12
CA SER A 184 0.92 -11.16 2.99
C SER A 184 0.51 -9.69 3.16
N TYR A 185 0.15 -9.00 2.09
CA TYR A 185 -0.39 -7.64 2.19
C TYR A 185 -1.63 -7.59 3.08
N ARG A 186 -2.52 -8.54 2.96
CA ARG A 186 -3.72 -8.62 3.78
C ARG A 186 -3.39 -8.79 5.28
N SER A 187 -2.49 -9.71 5.62
CA SER A 187 -2.04 -9.90 7.01
C SER A 187 -1.31 -8.65 7.53
N ILE A 188 -0.48 -8.01 6.70
CA ILE A 188 0.20 -6.75 7.07
C ILE A 188 -0.83 -5.67 7.44
N TRP A 189 -1.80 -5.42 6.58
CA TRP A 189 -2.74 -4.32 6.77
C TRP A 189 -3.81 -4.59 7.84
N ASN A 190 -4.21 -5.85 8.03
CA ASN A 190 -5.27 -6.20 8.96
C ASN A 190 -4.78 -6.49 10.37
N GLU A 191 -3.57 -6.99 10.51
CA GLU A 191 -3.06 -7.52 11.77
C GLU A 191 -1.74 -6.86 12.20
N ALA A 192 -0.71 -6.92 11.33
CA ALA A 192 0.64 -6.55 11.73
C ALA A 192 0.78 -5.02 11.92
N MET A 193 0.32 -4.19 11.00
CA MET A 193 0.43 -2.72 11.12
C MET A 193 -0.39 -2.17 12.29
N PRO A 194 -1.65 -2.61 12.55
CA PRO A 194 -2.35 -2.26 13.78
C PRO A 194 -1.60 -2.64 15.05
N ALA A 195 -0.96 -3.82 15.09
CA ALA A 195 -0.21 -4.29 16.26
C ALA A 195 1.06 -3.46 16.53
N ILE A 196 1.72 -2.94 15.49
CA ILE A 196 2.88 -2.05 15.62
C ILE A 196 2.48 -0.69 16.23
N GLY A 197 1.24 -0.24 16.04
CA GLY A 197 0.74 1.02 16.57
C GLY A 197 1.35 2.27 15.93
N ARG A 198 2.05 2.14 14.78
CA ARG A 198 2.65 3.27 14.05
C ARG A 198 1.84 3.61 12.80
N ALA A 199 1.69 4.90 12.54
CA ALA A 199 1.03 5.38 11.34
C ALA A 199 1.85 5.06 10.08
N VAL A 200 1.16 4.74 9.00
CA VAL A 200 1.77 4.56 7.68
C VAL A 200 1.91 5.93 7.01
N ALA A 201 3.09 6.20 6.44
CA ALA A 201 3.34 7.42 5.69
C ALA A 201 2.64 7.41 4.33
N ASP A 202 2.29 8.58 3.81
CA ASP A 202 1.87 8.74 2.41
C ASP A 202 3.11 8.72 1.50
N ALA A 203 3.53 7.51 1.16
CA ALA A 203 4.75 7.26 0.43
C ALA A 203 4.74 5.88 -0.24
N PRO A 204 5.63 5.65 -1.21
CA PRO A 204 5.71 4.38 -1.90
C PRO A 204 5.97 3.19 -0.99
N VAL A 205 5.26 2.10 -1.23
CA VAL A 205 5.57 0.75 -0.74
C VAL A 205 6.54 0.12 -1.71
N ILE A 206 7.59 -0.54 -1.20
CA ILE A 206 8.62 -1.15 -2.05
C ILE A 206 8.59 -2.67 -1.85
N GLU A 207 8.68 -3.40 -2.94
CA GLU A 207 8.82 -4.85 -3.00
C GLU A 207 10.24 -5.17 -3.46
N ARG A 208 11.07 -5.76 -2.60
CA ARG A 208 12.45 -6.13 -2.95
C ARG A 208 12.56 -7.65 -3.00
N HIS A 209 12.94 -8.16 -4.16
CA HIS A 209 13.16 -9.59 -4.35
C HIS A 209 14.36 -10.08 -3.54
N ASN A 210 14.25 -11.26 -2.97
CA ASN A 210 15.34 -11.93 -2.29
C ASN A 210 16.34 -12.50 -3.30
N ARG A 211 17.56 -12.79 -2.84
CA ARG A 211 18.61 -13.37 -3.70
C ARG A 211 18.22 -14.70 -4.33
N ASP A 212 17.39 -15.45 -3.63
CA ASP A 212 16.91 -16.78 -4.07
C ASP A 212 15.67 -16.69 -4.96
N PHE A 213 15.19 -15.46 -5.29
CA PHE A 213 14.01 -15.28 -6.12
C PHE A 213 14.29 -15.70 -7.57
N ASP A 214 13.54 -16.69 -8.06
CA ASP A 214 13.55 -17.10 -9.46
C ASP A 214 12.37 -16.47 -10.21
N PRO A 215 12.61 -15.50 -11.11
CA PRO A 215 11.54 -14.83 -11.85
C PRO A 215 10.79 -15.74 -12.83
N ARG A 216 11.33 -16.92 -13.16
CA ARG A 216 10.66 -17.89 -14.06
C ARG A 216 9.65 -18.73 -13.31
N THR A 217 9.93 -19.06 -12.06
CA THR A 217 9.05 -19.88 -11.21
C THR A 217 8.23 -19.04 -10.25
N GLY A 218 8.65 -17.81 -9.92
CA GLY A 218 8.03 -16.96 -8.92
C GLY A 218 8.31 -17.39 -7.47
N GLU A 219 9.23 -18.32 -7.26
CA GLU A 219 9.65 -18.80 -5.95
C GLU A 219 10.83 -17.99 -5.40
N GLY A 220 11.16 -18.14 -4.10
CA GLY A 220 12.29 -17.52 -3.43
C GLY A 220 11.93 -16.31 -2.59
N GLY A 221 10.67 -15.85 -2.67
CA GLY A 221 10.14 -14.80 -1.80
C GLY A 221 10.69 -13.40 -2.07
N LEU A 222 10.19 -12.45 -1.30
CA LEU A 222 10.57 -11.05 -1.35
C LEU A 222 10.31 -10.35 -0.02
N THR A 223 10.79 -9.13 0.15
CA THR A 223 10.50 -8.28 1.30
C THR A 223 9.54 -7.15 0.92
N LEU A 224 8.57 -6.89 1.80
CA LEU A 224 7.56 -5.84 1.67
C LEU A 224 7.92 -4.68 2.61
N TRP A 225 8.25 -3.53 2.05
CA TRP A 225 8.71 -2.34 2.76
C TRP A 225 7.57 -1.35 2.89
N ILE A 226 6.97 -1.29 4.08
CA ILE A 226 5.82 -0.42 4.38
C ILE A 226 6.33 0.89 4.99
N PRO A 227 6.09 2.05 4.37
CA PRO A 227 6.64 3.33 4.83
C PRO A 227 5.98 3.75 6.15
N LEU A 228 6.79 4.11 7.13
CA LEU A 228 6.33 4.60 8.43
C LEU A 228 6.29 6.13 8.45
N ALA A 229 5.26 6.69 9.07
CA ALA A 229 5.23 8.10 9.37
C ALA A 229 6.32 8.44 10.39
N ALA A 230 6.86 9.66 10.31
CA ALA A 230 7.77 10.16 11.31
C ALA A 230 7.09 10.05 12.70
N SER A 231 7.82 9.56 13.69
CA SER A 231 7.34 9.59 15.06
C SER A 231 7.14 11.05 15.45
N SER A 232 5.94 11.43 15.88
CA SER A 232 5.78 12.75 16.50
C SER A 232 6.72 12.81 17.69
N PRO A 233 7.50 13.87 17.88
CA PRO A 233 8.27 14.02 19.09
C PRO A 233 7.30 13.98 20.27
N GLU A 234 7.54 13.09 21.22
CA GLU A 234 6.83 13.10 22.51
C GLU A 234 6.91 14.51 23.07
N ARG A 235 5.76 15.15 23.26
CA ARG A 235 5.71 16.41 24.02
C ARG A 235 5.98 16.02 25.46
N GLY A 236 7.25 16.25 25.88
CA GLY A 236 7.63 16.22 27.28
C GLY A 236 6.95 17.32 28.08
#